data_a77614a3cedf85d3119503fa6b4ba1f5
#
_entry.id   a77614a3cedf85d3119503fa6b4ba1f5
#
_cell.length_a   1.000
_cell.length_b   1.000
_cell.length_c   1.000
_cell.angle_alpha   90.00
_cell.angle_beta   90.00
_cell.angle_gamma   90.00
#
_symmetry.space_group_name_H-M   'P 1'
#
loop_
_entity.id
_entity.type
_entity.pdbx_description
1 polymer ?
#
loop_
_entity_poly.entity_id
_entity_poly.type
_entity_poly.pdbx_seq_one_letter_code
_entity_poly.pdbx_strand_id
1 'polypeptide(L)'
;MKLSIIIVNYRAWAHIAKALDALQAGFPDDWEVIIVDNESEPEAFAEFGSRYPWVRLIANPANSGFGFGCVIGVREAAGEQLLFMNPDVVATTGEIRALMAEKAEDPDVALISPRQVGTDGKPQKVFDEFPDLVNQSKTLKALRRLVWPSRKPDPRAEHRELVYCDWVTGAFLLIDRADYDRIGGWSADYWMYVEDADLCKRATDLGLKVAYAPGVEVIHAHGGSSRINVAVKSMTKLEVIISKHVYAHNHAGGVTRGLMHVLIGGLRLPGLLLAAALDLLTLRRIPTLRVRSGILTGLLAYYRGVARTGSWLSPRARANQS
;
A
#
# COMPACT_ATOMS: atom_id res chain seq x y z
N MET A 1 -22.90 -12.64 3.66
CA MET A 1 -21.56 -12.98 3.14
C MET A 1 -20.55 -12.98 4.28
N LYS A 2 -19.70 -14.00 4.37
CA LYS A 2 -18.66 -14.09 5.38
C LYS A 2 -17.43 -13.24 5.02
N LEU A 3 -17.02 -13.27 3.76
CA LEU A 3 -15.82 -12.58 3.29
C LEU A 3 -16.07 -11.84 1.96
N SER A 4 -15.61 -10.61 1.87
CA SER A 4 -15.45 -9.88 0.60
C SER A 4 -13.97 -9.69 0.30
N ILE A 5 -13.52 -10.23 -0.83
CA ILE A 5 -12.16 -10.03 -1.37
C ILE A 5 -12.21 -8.84 -2.32
N ILE A 6 -11.46 -7.79 -2.01
CA ILE A 6 -11.44 -6.53 -2.75
C ILE A 6 -10.09 -6.38 -3.45
N ILE A 7 -10.12 -6.29 -4.77
CA ILE A 7 -8.94 -6.14 -5.64
C ILE A 7 -9.06 -4.82 -6.40
N VAL A 8 -8.04 -3.98 -6.32
CA VAL A 8 -7.98 -2.75 -7.12
C VAL A 8 -7.10 -3.01 -8.34
N ASN A 9 -7.71 -2.96 -9.52
CA ASN A 9 -7.02 -3.12 -10.78
C ASN A 9 -6.53 -1.79 -11.34
N TYR A 10 -5.32 -1.79 -11.88
CA TYR A 10 -4.85 -0.78 -12.82
C TYR A 10 -3.99 -1.48 -13.88
N ARG A 11 -4.61 -1.82 -15.01
CA ARG A 11 -3.96 -2.47 -16.17
C ARG A 11 -3.22 -3.78 -15.81
N ALA A 12 -3.74 -4.54 -14.83
CA ALA A 12 -3.09 -5.75 -14.31
C ALA A 12 -3.93 -7.02 -14.55
N TRP A 13 -4.81 -7.06 -15.54
CA TRP A 13 -5.76 -8.13 -15.80
C TRP A 13 -5.12 -9.53 -15.84
N ALA A 14 -3.93 -9.65 -16.46
CA ALA A 14 -3.22 -10.92 -16.54
C ALA A 14 -2.75 -11.45 -15.17
N HIS A 15 -2.47 -10.55 -14.22
CA HIS A 15 -2.15 -10.93 -12.85
C HIS A 15 -3.39 -11.35 -12.09
N ILE A 16 -4.48 -10.57 -12.22
CA ILE A 16 -5.77 -10.88 -11.59
C ILE A 16 -6.30 -12.23 -12.08
N ALA A 17 -6.18 -12.54 -13.37
CA ALA A 17 -6.57 -13.85 -13.91
C ALA A 17 -5.88 -15.00 -13.14
N LYS A 18 -4.56 -14.92 -12.90
CA LYS A 18 -3.83 -15.92 -12.12
C LYS A 18 -4.32 -16.02 -10.68
N ALA A 19 -4.64 -14.87 -10.05
CA ALA A 19 -5.19 -14.83 -8.70
C ALA A 19 -6.57 -15.50 -8.64
N LEU A 20 -7.45 -15.21 -9.60
CA LEU A 20 -8.78 -15.81 -9.66
C LEU A 20 -8.74 -17.30 -9.98
N ASP A 21 -7.84 -17.73 -10.90
CA ASP A 21 -7.67 -19.16 -11.22
C ASP A 21 -7.22 -19.95 -9.96
N ALA A 22 -6.40 -19.36 -9.08
CA ALA A 22 -6.02 -19.97 -7.81
C ALA A 22 -7.16 -19.99 -6.77
N LEU A 23 -8.03 -18.97 -6.77
CA LEU A 23 -9.16 -18.88 -5.86
C LEU A 23 -10.34 -19.79 -6.29
N GLN A 24 -10.52 -20.03 -7.60
CA GLN A 24 -11.70 -20.71 -8.13
C GLN A 24 -11.86 -22.12 -7.58
N ALA A 25 -10.75 -22.83 -7.30
CA ALA A 25 -10.79 -24.15 -6.73
C ALA A 25 -11.31 -24.12 -5.28
N GLY A 26 -12.55 -24.58 -5.08
CA GLY A 26 -13.20 -24.63 -3.77
C GLY A 26 -13.60 -23.26 -3.20
N PHE A 27 -13.92 -22.30 -4.08
CA PHE A 27 -14.41 -20.98 -3.67
C PHE A 27 -15.75 -21.13 -2.95
N PRO A 28 -15.89 -20.59 -1.71
CA PRO A 28 -17.10 -20.78 -0.93
C PRO A 28 -18.27 -19.91 -1.41
N ASP A 29 -19.49 -20.42 -1.29
CA ASP A 29 -20.72 -19.70 -1.67
C ASP A 29 -20.99 -18.45 -0.81
N ASP A 30 -20.42 -18.40 0.40
CA ASP A 30 -20.52 -17.26 1.32
C ASP A 30 -19.37 -16.25 1.19
N TRP A 31 -18.54 -16.36 0.16
CA TRP A 31 -17.50 -15.40 -0.20
C TRP A 31 -17.85 -14.68 -1.51
N GLU A 32 -17.32 -13.50 -1.69
CA GLU A 32 -17.41 -12.74 -2.94
C GLU A 32 -16.07 -12.12 -3.32
N VAL A 33 -15.88 -11.90 -4.63
CA VAL A 33 -14.75 -11.14 -5.15
C VAL A 33 -15.28 -9.88 -5.84
N ILE A 34 -14.73 -8.74 -5.45
CA ILE A 34 -15.05 -7.43 -6.01
C ILE A 34 -13.77 -6.85 -6.60
N ILE A 35 -13.79 -6.55 -7.89
CA ILE A 35 -12.66 -5.90 -8.58
C ILE A 35 -13.07 -4.49 -8.96
N VAL A 36 -12.34 -3.52 -8.44
CA VAL A 36 -12.48 -2.10 -8.81
C VAL A 36 -11.43 -1.78 -9.85
N ASP A 37 -11.87 -1.51 -11.06
CA ASP A 37 -10.99 -1.21 -12.18
C ASP A 37 -10.74 0.30 -12.29
N ASN A 38 -9.52 0.71 -11.98
CA ASN A 38 -9.07 2.10 -12.03
C ASN A 38 -8.60 2.46 -13.45
N GLU A 39 -9.52 2.86 -14.33
CA GLU A 39 -9.19 3.44 -15.64
C GLU A 39 -8.45 2.46 -16.58
N SER A 40 -8.99 1.26 -16.80
CA SER A 40 -8.53 0.38 -17.89
C SER A 40 -9.32 0.60 -19.18
N GLU A 41 -8.87 -0.04 -20.25
CA GLU A 41 -9.55 -0.02 -21.54
C GLU A 41 -10.92 -0.75 -21.42
N PRO A 42 -12.03 -0.17 -21.96
CA PRO A 42 -13.39 -0.75 -21.86
C PRO A 42 -13.49 -2.16 -22.41
N GLU A 43 -12.76 -2.48 -23.49
CA GLU A 43 -12.73 -3.78 -24.12
C GLU A 43 -12.14 -4.84 -23.17
N ALA A 44 -11.03 -4.53 -22.53
CA ALA A 44 -10.37 -5.41 -21.55
C ALA A 44 -11.27 -5.67 -20.33
N PHE A 45 -11.99 -4.65 -19.87
CA PHE A 45 -12.97 -4.78 -18.80
C PHE A 45 -14.12 -5.71 -19.16
N ALA A 46 -14.71 -5.55 -20.36
CA ALA A 46 -15.82 -6.38 -20.84
C ALA A 46 -15.40 -7.84 -21.09
N GLU A 47 -14.24 -8.05 -21.70
CA GLU A 47 -13.67 -9.40 -21.93
C GLU A 47 -13.46 -10.11 -20.60
N PHE A 48 -12.88 -9.43 -19.62
CA PHE A 48 -12.61 -9.99 -18.30
C PHE A 48 -13.90 -10.38 -17.58
N GLY A 49 -14.93 -9.54 -17.61
CA GLY A 49 -16.25 -9.83 -17.04
C GLY A 49 -16.92 -11.04 -17.66
N SER A 50 -16.76 -11.21 -18.97
CA SER A 50 -17.29 -12.40 -19.67
C SER A 50 -16.57 -13.70 -19.26
N ARG A 51 -15.27 -13.61 -18.97
CA ARG A 51 -14.46 -14.76 -18.56
C ARG A 51 -14.71 -15.19 -17.10
N TYR A 52 -14.99 -14.23 -16.21
CA TYR A 52 -15.18 -14.47 -14.78
C TYR A 52 -16.55 -13.94 -14.30
N PRO A 53 -17.69 -14.55 -14.74
CA PRO A 53 -19.03 -14.03 -14.44
C PRO A 53 -19.42 -14.11 -12.95
N TRP A 54 -18.67 -14.85 -12.14
CA TRP A 54 -18.85 -14.95 -10.68
C TRP A 54 -18.18 -13.82 -9.90
N VAL A 55 -17.42 -12.96 -10.58
CA VAL A 55 -16.72 -11.82 -9.98
C VAL A 55 -17.54 -10.55 -10.24
N ARG A 56 -17.68 -9.74 -9.22
CA ARG A 56 -18.28 -8.41 -9.34
C ARG A 56 -17.25 -7.38 -9.83
N LEU A 57 -17.45 -6.85 -11.03
CA LEU A 57 -16.60 -5.81 -11.60
C LEU A 57 -17.23 -4.43 -11.40
N ILE A 58 -16.41 -3.45 -10.98
CA ILE A 58 -16.80 -2.04 -10.80
C ILE A 58 -15.86 -1.18 -11.65
N ALA A 59 -16.41 -0.48 -12.63
CA ALA A 59 -15.63 0.48 -13.42
C ALA A 59 -15.48 1.80 -12.63
N ASN A 60 -14.25 2.22 -12.39
CA ASN A 60 -13.93 3.54 -11.88
C ASN A 60 -13.34 4.37 -13.03
N PRO A 61 -14.00 5.46 -13.46
CA PRO A 61 -13.63 6.20 -14.67
C PRO A 61 -12.28 6.92 -14.59
N ALA A 62 -11.71 7.02 -13.39
CA ALA A 62 -10.41 7.65 -13.16
C ALA A 62 -9.54 6.79 -12.23
N ASN A 63 -8.22 6.85 -12.41
CA ASN A 63 -7.30 6.21 -11.47
C ASN A 63 -7.25 6.97 -10.15
N SER A 64 -8.11 6.60 -9.23
CA SER A 64 -8.24 7.20 -7.90
C SER A 64 -7.18 6.75 -6.88
N GLY A 65 -6.25 5.87 -7.29
CA GLY A 65 -5.26 5.26 -6.41
C GLY A 65 -5.77 4.02 -5.69
N PHE A 66 -4.91 3.43 -4.85
CA PHE A 66 -5.21 2.17 -4.19
C PHE A 66 -6.25 2.33 -3.07
N GLY A 67 -5.98 3.19 -2.10
CA GLY A 67 -6.85 3.32 -0.92
C GLY A 67 -8.28 3.73 -1.29
N PHE A 68 -8.45 4.69 -2.20
CA PHE A 68 -9.78 5.11 -2.62
C PHE A 68 -10.47 4.05 -3.50
N GLY A 69 -9.73 3.31 -4.33
CA GLY A 69 -10.24 2.14 -5.03
C GLY A 69 -10.77 1.08 -4.05
N CYS A 70 -10.07 0.84 -2.93
CA CYS A 70 -10.55 -0.03 -1.86
C CYS A 70 -11.85 0.50 -1.23
N VAL A 71 -11.96 1.82 -0.99
CA VAL A 71 -13.20 2.44 -0.47
C VAL A 71 -14.39 2.18 -1.42
N ILE A 72 -14.18 2.31 -2.74
CA ILE A 72 -15.22 1.99 -3.73
C ILE A 72 -15.66 0.52 -3.61
N GLY A 73 -14.70 -0.41 -3.50
CA GLY A 73 -14.99 -1.84 -3.34
C GLY A 73 -15.73 -2.16 -2.04
N VAL A 74 -15.36 -1.53 -0.92
CA VAL A 74 -16.01 -1.74 0.39
C VAL A 74 -17.47 -1.30 0.38
N ARG A 75 -17.83 -0.23 -0.34
CA ARG A 75 -19.21 0.25 -0.46
C ARG A 75 -20.14 -0.78 -1.08
N GLU A 76 -19.60 -1.64 -1.92
CA GLU A 76 -20.33 -2.68 -2.64
C GLU A 76 -20.20 -4.07 -1.98
N ALA A 77 -19.33 -4.19 -0.99
CA ALA A 77 -19.04 -5.42 -0.29
C ALA A 77 -20.10 -5.75 0.77
N ALA A 78 -20.48 -7.03 0.88
CA ALA A 78 -21.46 -7.52 1.86
C ALA A 78 -20.84 -8.41 2.95
N GLY A 79 -19.51 -8.68 2.89
CA GLY A 79 -18.81 -9.55 3.83
C GLY A 79 -18.67 -8.97 5.23
N GLU A 80 -18.74 -9.83 6.24
CA GLU A 80 -18.42 -9.50 7.63
C GLU A 80 -16.93 -9.26 7.84
N GLN A 81 -16.10 -9.88 6.98
CA GLN A 81 -14.67 -9.65 6.88
C GLN A 81 -14.33 -9.08 5.50
N LEU A 82 -13.31 -8.25 5.46
CA LEU A 82 -12.77 -7.62 4.25
C LEU A 82 -11.33 -8.07 4.05
N LEU A 83 -11.04 -8.63 2.88
CA LEU A 83 -9.69 -8.94 2.46
C LEU A 83 -9.30 -8.02 1.31
N PHE A 84 -8.37 -7.12 1.56
CA PHE A 84 -7.75 -6.32 0.50
C PHE A 84 -6.61 -7.11 -0.10
N MET A 85 -6.61 -7.29 -1.41
CA MET A 85 -5.63 -8.08 -2.12
C MET A 85 -5.12 -7.34 -3.35
N ASN A 86 -3.80 -7.21 -3.47
CA ASN A 86 -3.19 -6.64 -4.68
C ASN A 86 -3.45 -7.55 -5.90
N PRO A 87 -3.53 -6.98 -7.11
CA PRO A 87 -3.79 -7.74 -8.33
C PRO A 87 -2.71 -8.77 -8.67
N ASP A 88 -1.50 -8.60 -8.14
CA ASP A 88 -0.34 -9.49 -8.36
C ASP A 88 -0.02 -10.41 -7.17
N VAL A 89 -0.98 -10.59 -6.26
CA VAL A 89 -0.93 -11.61 -5.21
C VAL A 89 -1.71 -12.85 -5.65
N VAL A 90 -1.14 -14.01 -5.40
CA VAL A 90 -1.77 -15.31 -5.64
C VAL A 90 -1.90 -16.03 -4.31
N ALA A 91 -3.13 -16.36 -3.95
CA ALA A 91 -3.48 -17.10 -2.76
C ALA A 91 -4.60 -18.10 -3.08
N THR A 92 -4.63 -19.21 -2.38
CA THR A 92 -5.72 -20.19 -2.42
C THR A 92 -6.76 -19.90 -1.34
N THR A 93 -7.95 -20.47 -1.47
CA THR A 93 -8.97 -20.41 -0.41
C THR A 93 -8.51 -21.02 0.91
N GLY A 94 -7.58 -22.00 0.87
CA GLY A 94 -6.98 -22.62 2.04
C GLY A 94 -6.14 -21.65 2.85
N GLU A 95 -5.28 -20.86 2.19
CA GLU A 95 -4.43 -19.85 2.82
C GLU A 95 -5.27 -18.70 3.41
N ILE A 96 -6.34 -18.30 2.72
CA ILE A 96 -7.26 -17.28 3.25
C ILE A 96 -7.98 -17.81 4.50
N ARG A 97 -8.48 -19.06 4.50
CA ARG A 97 -9.10 -19.67 5.68
C ARG A 97 -8.11 -19.79 6.84
N ALA A 98 -6.86 -20.14 6.57
CA ALA A 98 -5.82 -20.21 7.60
C ALA A 98 -5.57 -18.82 8.22
N LEU A 99 -5.51 -17.77 7.40
CA LEU A 99 -5.34 -16.39 7.90
C LEU A 99 -6.54 -15.93 8.73
N MET A 100 -7.77 -16.27 8.30
CA MET A 100 -8.99 -15.98 9.06
C MET A 100 -9.00 -16.70 10.41
N ALA A 101 -8.55 -17.95 10.45
CA ALA A 101 -8.44 -18.74 11.69
C ALA A 101 -7.39 -18.13 12.63
N GLU A 102 -6.21 -17.77 12.12
CA GLU A 102 -5.15 -17.15 12.93
C GLU A 102 -5.56 -15.80 13.50
N LYS A 103 -6.32 -14.99 12.73
CA LYS A 103 -6.91 -13.74 13.22
C LYS A 103 -7.91 -13.98 14.37
N ALA A 104 -8.69 -15.05 14.29
CA ALA A 104 -9.72 -15.37 15.28
C ALA A 104 -9.16 -15.81 16.65
N GLU A 105 -7.88 -16.19 16.73
CA GLU A 105 -7.21 -16.58 17.99
C GLU A 105 -7.02 -15.39 18.95
N ASP A 106 -6.90 -14.15 18.42
CA ASP A 106 -6.80 -12.93 19.22
C ASP A 106 -7.79 -11.88 18.74
N PRO A 107 -8.94 -11.69 19.45
CA PRO A 107 -9.97 -10.73 19.07
C PRO A 107 -9.50 -9.25 19.05
N ASP A 108 -8.40 -8.92 19.72
CA ASP A 108 -7.84 -7.56 19.70
C ASP A 108 -7.09 -7.27 18.40
N VAL A 109 -6.78 -8.30 17.59
CA VAL A 109 -6.14 -8.13 16.28
C VAL A 109 -7.15 -7.63 15.26
N ALA A 110 -7.10 -6.34 14.96
CA ALA A 110 -7.93 -5.74 13.92
C ALA A 110 -7.41 -6.06 12.52
N LEU A 111 -6.11 -5.89 12.29
CA LEU A 111 -5.47 -6.04 10.98
C LEU A 111 -4.43 -7.15 11.02
N ILE A 112 -4.48 -8.05 10.03
CA ILE A 112 -3.52 -9.14 9.90
C ILE A 112 -3.08 -9.32 8.44
N SER A 113 -1.80 -9.59 8.23
CA SER A 113 -1.22 -9.88 6.91
C SER A 113 -0.33 -11.11 7.00
N PRO A 114 -0.37 -12.03 6.02
CA PRO A 114 0.44 -13.24 6.01
C PRO A 114 1.86 -12.97 5.53
N ARG A 115 2.72 -13.96 5.64
CA ARG A 115 4.02 -14.00 4.96
C ARG A 115 3.82 -13.87 3.46
N GLN A 116 4.60 -12.99 2.84
CA GLN A 116 4.60 -12.82 1.40
C GLN A 116 5.96 -13.24 0.84
N VAL A 117 5.95 -14.01 -0.24
CA VAL A 117 7.17 -14.42 -0.95
C VAL A 117 7.08 -14.00 -2.41
N GLY A 118 8.23 -13.69 -3.00
CA GLY A 118 8.30 -13.45 -4.44
C GLY A 118 8.12 -14.73 -5.26
N THR A 119 7.95 -14.59 -6.58
CA THR A 119 7.94 -15.73 -7.51
C THR A 119 9.25 -16.53 -7.51
N ASP A 120 10.32 -15.97 -6.95
CA ASP A 120 11.61 -16.62 -6.71
C ASP A 120 11.71 -17.29 -5.32
N GLY A 121 10.61 -17.32 -4.56
CA GLY A 121 10.53 -17.90 -3.21
C GLY A 121 11.18 -17.05 -2.11
N LYS A 122 11.71 -15.86 -2.44
CA LYS A 122 12.35 -15.02 -1.42
C LYS A 122 11.33 -14.26 -0.58
N PRO A 123 11.50 -14.26 0.76
CA PRO A 123 10.65 -13.49 1.66
C PRO A 123 10.66 -12.00 1.32
N GLN A 124 9.50 -11.41 1.39
CA GLN A 124 9.30 -9.96 1.23
C GLN A 124 9.04 -9.31 2.58
N LYS A 125 9.32 -8.02 2.65
CA LYS A 125 9.05 -7.24 3.84
C LYS A 125 7.55 -6.93 3.91
N VAL A 126 6.85 -7.49 4.88
CA VAL A 126 5.41 -7.34 5.08
C VAL A 126 5.08 -6.29 6.14
N PHE A 127 5.94 -6.09 7.14
CA PHE A 127 5.72 -5.18 8.26
C PHE A 127 6.93 -4.29 8.55
N ASP A 128 6.75 -3.18 9.25
CA ASP A 128 7.83 -2.32 9.79
C ASP A 128 7.32 -1.46 10.95
N GLU A 129 8.19 -0.57 11.44
CA GLU A 129 7.87 0.48 12.38
C GLU A 129 7.18 1.66 11.68
N PHE A 130 6.29 2.38 12.40
CA PHE A 130 5.65 3.59 11.88
C PHE A 130 6.69 4.63 11.43
N PRO A 131 6.37 5.42 10.38
CA PRO A 131 7.21 6.55 10.00
C PRO A 131 7.39 7.54 11.16
N ASP A 132 8.63 7.74 11.60
CA ASP A 132 9.01 8.69 12.62
C ASP A 132 10.20 9.57 12.15
N LEU A 133 10.71 10.46 13.02
CA LEU A 133 11.85 11.32 12.70
C LEU A 133 13.11 10.52 12.32
N VAL A 134 13.34 9.41 13.00
CA VAL A 134 14.61 8.67 12.88
C VAL A 134 14.59 7.74 11.69
N ASN A 135 13.46 7.11 11.40
CA ASN A 135 13.38 6.13 10.33
C ASN A 135 13.16 6.73 8.93
N GLN A 136 13.18 8.09 8.80
CA GLN A 136 13.22 8.76 7.49
C GLN A 136 14.52 8.49 6.71
N SER A 137 15.59 8.10 7.40
CA SER A 137 16.89 7.75 6.82
C SER A 137 17.35 6.37 7.31
N LYS A 138 17.89 5.55 6.37
CA LYS A 138 18.51 4.26 6.72
C LYS A 138 19.68 4.45 7.71
N THR A 139 20.45 5.50 7.52
CA THR A 139 21.60 5.84 8.38
C THR A 139 21.15 6.20 9.79
N LEU A 140 20.15 7.06 9.93
CA LEU A 140 19.60 7.44 11.24
C LEU A 140 18.96 6.21 11.93
N LYS A 141 18.24 5.36 11.19
CA LYS A 141 17.67 4.11 11.72
C LYS A 141 18.76 3.15 12.20
N ALA A 142 19.86 3.01 11.45
CA ALA A 142 21.01 2.20 11.85
C ALA A 142 21.70 2.75 13.10
N LEU A 143 21.91 4.05 13.16
CA LEU A 143 22.51 4.71 14.34
C LEU A 143 21.62 4.54 15.58
N ARG A 144 20.30 4.74 15.45
CA ARG A 144 19.37 4.48 16.55
C ARG A 144 19.47 3.06 17.06
N ARG A 145 19.52 2.05 16.17
CA ARG A 145 19.64 0.65 16.56
C ARG A 145 20.93 0.34 17.31
N LEU A 146 22.02 1.05 16.99
CA LEU A 146 23.29 0.91 17.69
C LEU A 146 23.25 1.50 19.10
N VAL A 147 22.63 2.67 19.26
CA VAL A 147 22.60 3.41 20.54
C VAL A 147 21.41 3.00 21.41
N TRP A 148 20.29 2.67 20.78
CA TRP A 148 19.02 2.37 21.44
C TRP A 148 18.35 1.19 20.73
N PRO A 149 18.70 -0.06 21.10
CA PRO A 149 18.10 -1.25 20.48
C PRO A 149 16.58 -1.21 20.57
N SER A 150 15.90 -1.32 19.43
CA SER A 150 14.44 -1.39 19.42
C SER A 150 13.99 -2.71 20.05
N ARG A 151 12.95 -2.65 20.90
CA ARG A 151 12.24 -3.84 21.38
C ARG A 151 11.21 -4.36 20.36
N LYS A 152 11.04 -3.64 19.24
CA LYS A 152 10.10 -4.02 18.20
C LYS A 152 10.66 -5.17 17.36
N PRO A 153 9.80 -6.03 16.81
CA PRO A 153 10.21 -7.13 15.96
C PRO A 153 11.04 -6.65 14.76
N ASP A 154 12.10 -7.39 14.42
CA ASP A 154 12.87 -7.09 13.20
C ASP A 154 12.14 -7.67 11.97
N PRO A 155 11.71 -6.84 11.00
CA PRO A 155 11.00 -7.30 9.80
C PRO A 155 11.88 -8.15 8.86
N ARG A 156 13.17 -8.32 9.17
CA ARG A 156 14.11 -9.16 8.40
C ARG A 156 14.43 -10.48 9.09
N ALA A 157 14.06 -10.60 10.36
CA ALA A 157 14.22 -11.85 11.08
C ALA A 157 13.20 -12.89 10.61
N GLU A 158 13.55 -14.16 10.75
CA GLU A 158 12.59 -15.23 10.59
C GLU A 158 11.73 -15.33 11.85
N HIS A 159 10.41 -15.30 11.67
CA HIS A 159 9.43 -15.44 12.73
C HIS A 159 8.65 -16.74 12.52
N ARG A 160 8.26 -17.39 13.62
CA ARG A 160 7.48 -18.65 13.58
C ARG A 160 6.12 -18.51 14.23
N GLU A 161 5.95 -17.50 15.09
CA GLU A 161 4.74 -17.20 15.83
C GLU A 161 4.17 -15.86 15.36
N LEU A 162 2.91 -15.60 15.66
CA LEU A 162 2.23 -14.34 15.37
C LEU A 162 3.04 -13.15 15.91
N VAL A 163 3.26 -12.14 15.08
CA VAL A 163 4.08 -10.97 15.41
C VAL A 163 3.21 -9.74 15.49
N TYR A 164 3.10 -9.12 16.66
CA TYR A 164 2.49 -7.80 16.79
C TYR A 164 3.48 -6.73 16.34
N CYS A 165 3.04 -5.88 15.42
CA CYS A 165 3.88 -4.88 14.78
C CYS A 165 3.15 -3.54 14.63
N ASP A 166 3.88 -2.51 14.21
CA ASP A 166 3.27 -1.19 14.05
C ASP A 166 2.32 -1.16 12.84
N TRP A 167 2.77 -1.66 11.69
CA TRP A 167 1.94 -1.72 10.49
C TRP A 167 2.32 -2.92 9.60
N VAL A 168 1.37 -3.38 8.84
CA VAL A 168 1.50 -4.40 7.79
C VAL A 168 1.12 -3.82 6.43
N THR A 169 1.65 -4.41 5.36
CA THR A 169 1.35 -3.96 3.99
C THR A 169 -0.11 -4.24 3.61
N GLY A 170 -0.72 -3.29 2.90
CA GLY A 170 -2.05 -3.44 2.31
C GLY A 170 -2.14 -4.40 1.13
N ALA A 171 -1.01 -5.02 0.72
CA ALA A 171 -0.99 -5.92 -0.43
C ALA A 171 -1.82 -7.19 -0.23
N PHE A 172 -1.91 -7.68 1.02
CA PHE A 172 -2.82 -8.76 1.43
C PHE A 172 -3.19 -8.54 2.90
N LEU A 173 -4.32 -7.90 3.13
CA LEU A 173 -4.71 -7.40 4.44
C LEU A 173 -6.12 -7.82 4.79
N LEU A 174 -6.27 -8.60 5.85
CA LEU A 174 -7.56 -9.03 6.39
C LEU A 174 -7.95 -8.17 7.59
N ILE A 175 -9.22 -7.75 7.63
CA ILE A 175 -9.81 -6.96 8.71
C ILE A 175 -11.29 -7.32 8.86
N ASP A 176 -11.84 -7.27 10.07
CA ASP A 176 -13.28 -7.35 10.29
C ASP A 176 -13.95 -6.03 9.86
N ARG A 177 -15.12 -6.11 9.25
CA ARG A 177 -15.86 -4.91 8.82
C ARG A 177 -16.12 -3.95 9.98
N ALA A 178 -16.49 -4.49 11.15
CA ALA A 178 -16.72 -3.67 12.33
C ALA A 178 -15.50 -2.85 12.75
N ASP A 179 -14.29 -3.45 12.69
CA ASP A 179 -13.05 -2.74 12.97
C ASP A 179 -12.70 -1.76 11.85
N TYR A 180 -12.93 -2.14 10.58
CA TYR A 180 -12.73 -1.24 9.45
C TYR A 180 -13.57 0.04 9.59
N ASP A 181 -14.85 -0.12 9.93
CA ASP A 181 -15.77 1.01 10.13
C ASP A 181 -15.39 1.83 11.37
N ARG A 182 -15.00 1.18 12.48
CA ARG A 182 -14.53 1.83 13.70
C ARG A 182 -13.27 2.66 13.50
N ILE A 183 -12.34 2.18 12.67
CA ILE A 183 -11.09 2.88 12.32
C ILE A 183 -11.37 4.03 11.33
N GLY A 184 -12.50 4.01 10.62
CA GLY A 184 -12.87 4.95 9.58
C GLY A 184 -12.34 4.58 8.19
N GLY A 185 -11.96 3.31 8.00
CA GLY A 185 -11.56 2.74 6.71
C GLY A 185 -10.28 3.34 6.10
N TRP A 186 -10.06 3.09 4.81
CA TRP A 186 -8.95 3.68 4.08
C TRP A 186 -9.09 5.20 3.95
N SER A 187 -8.01 5.92 4.22
CA SER A 187 -8.01 7.37 4.12
C SER A 187 -7.93 7.85 2.66
N ALA A 188 -8.80 8.78 2.29
CA ALA A 188 -8.78 9.44 0.98
C ALA A 188 -7.63 10.46 0.82
N ASP A 189 -6.84 10.73 1.87
CA ASP A 189 -5.73 11.67 1.84
C ASP A 189 -4.53 11.17 1.03
N TYR A 190 -4.47 9.85 0.84
CA TYR A 190 -3.41 9.15 0.10
C TYR A 190 -3.91 8.72 -1.27
N TRP A 191 -3.10 8.94 -2.30
CA TRP A 191 -3.38 8.35 -3.59
C TRP A 191 -2.78 6.94 -3.69
N MET A 192 -1.54 6.77 -3.21
CA MET A 192 -0.83 5.49 -3.19
C MET A 192 0.36 5.53 -2.22
N TYR A 193 0.62 4.44 -1.53
CA TYR A 193 1.67 4.23 -0.53
C TYR A 193 1.42 4.94 0.81
N VAL A 194 1.84 4.30 1.88
CA VAL A 194 1.73 4.75 3.29
C VAL A 194 0.28 4.78 3.82
N GLU A 195 -0.73 4.60 2.96
CA GLU A 195 -2.15 4.45 3.37
C GLU A 195 -2.35 3.25 4.30
N ASP A 196 -1.56 2.18 4.10
CA ASP A 196 -1.53 1.00 4.97
C ASP A 196 -0.96 1.32 6.35
N ALA A 197 0.14 2.05 6.41
CA ALA A 197 0.68 2.52 7.68
C ALA A 197 -0.26 3.51 8.39
N ASP A 198 -0.99 4.34 7.65
CA ASP A 198 -2.02 5.23 8.19
C ASP A 198 -3.19 4.46 8.80
N LEU A 199 -3.72 3.46 8.09
CA LEU A 199 -4.81 2.61 8.56
C LEU A 199 -4.40 1.88 9.85
N CYS A 200 -3.21 1.27 9.86
CA CYS A 200 -2.66 0.60 11.03
C CYS A 200 -2.41 1.56 12.21
N LYS A 201 -1.96 2.79 11.92
CA LYS A 201 -1.73 3.81 12.97
C LYS A 201 -3.06 4.20 13.64
N ARG A 202 -4.10 4.44 12.85
CA ARG A 202 -5.44 4.76 13.40
C ARG A 202 -6.02 3.59 14.20
N ALA A 203 -5.77 2.35 13.78
CA ALA A 203 -6.15 1.16 14.55
C ALA A 203 -5.44 1.12 15.92
N THR A 204 -4.11 1.30 15.93
CA THR A 204 -3.33 1.29 17.17
C THR A 204 -3.67 2.46 18.11
N ASP A 205 -4.05 3.61 17.56
CA ASP A 205 -4.53 4.76 18.36
C ASP A 205 -5.86 4.49 19.06
N LEU A 206 -6.64 3.52 18.55
CA LEU A 206 -7.88 3.00 19.18
C LEU A 206 -7.60 1.82 20.13
N GLY A 207 -6.35 1.45 20.35
CA GLY A 207 -5.94 0.32 21.19
C GLY A 207 -6.05 -1.06 20.54
N LEU A 208 -6.30 -1.11 19.22
CA LEU A 208 -6.35 -2.35 18.45
C LEU A 208 -4.93 -2.82 18.08
N LYS A 209 -4.77 -4.11 17.86
CA LYS A 209 -3.49 -4.72 17.47
C LYS A 209 -3.40 -4.89 15.95
N VAL A 210 -2.17 -4.84 15.46
CA VAL A 210 -1.80 -5.15 14.07
C VAL A 210 -0.86 -6.34 14.11
N ALA A 211 -1.09 -7.36 13.28
CA ALA A 211 -0.35 -8.60 13.32
C ALA A 211 0.19 -9.04 11.96
N TYR A 212 1.33 -9.70 11.99
CA TYR A 212 1.92 -10.45 10.90
C TYR A 212 1.86 -11.93 11.22
N ALA A 213 1.28 -12.73 10.32
CA ALA A 213 1.09 -14.17 10.44
C ALA A 213 2.13 -14.93 9.61
N PRO A 214 3.26 -15.37 10.20
CA PRO A 214 4.31 -16.08 9.47
C PRO A 214 3.93 -17.51 9.08
N GLY A 215 2.93 -18.10 9.75
CA GLY A 215 2.43 -19.45 9.50
C GLY A 215 1.61 -19.58 8.21
N VAL A 216 1.13 -18.47 7.67
CA VAL A 216 0.39 -18.41 6.39
C VAL A 216 1.28 -17.74 5.34
N GLU A 217 1.44 -18.36 4.16
CA GLU A 217 2.31 -17.84 3.10
C GLU A 217 1.52 -17.65 1.80
N VAL A 218 1.70 -16.48 1.14
CA VAL A 218 1.12 -16.16 -0.16
C VAL A 218 2.20 -15.67 -1.14
N ILE A 219 1.98 -15.85 -2.44
CA ILE A 219 2.91 -15.39 -3.47
C ILE A 219 2.55 -13.98 -3.89
N HIS A 220 3.50 -13.04 -3.85
CA HIS A 220 3.34 -11.66 -4.31
C HIS A 220 4.38 -11.35 -5.39
N ALA A 221 3.94 -11.27 -6.64
CA ALA A 221 4.84 -11.18 -7.80
C ALA A 221 5.61 -9.86 -7.92
N HIS A 222 5.16 -8.79 -7.28
CA HIS A 222 5.73 -7.44 -7.29
C HIS A 222 5.99 -6.80 -8.66
N GLY A 223 5.34 -5.68 -8.91
CA GLY A 223 5.80 -4.71 -9.92
C GLY A 223 5.10 -4.75 -11.26
N GLY A 224 3.93 -5.39 -11.37
CA GLY A 224 3.18 -5.47 -12.62
C GLY A 224 2.82 -4.11 -13.22
N SER A 225 2.37 -3.15 -12.42
CA SER A 225 1.89 -1.84 -12.90
C SER A 225 2.81 -0.65 -12.62
N SER A 226 3.71 -0.73 -11.63
CA SER A 226 4.47 0.43 -11.13
C SER A 226 5.80 0.71 -11.83
N ARG A 227 6.25 -0.16 -12.76
CA ARG A 227 7.59 -0.07 -13.38
C ARG A 227 7.59 -0.04 -14.89
N ILE A 228 6.47 0.21 -15.54
CA ILE A 228 6.26 0.11 -17.00
C ILE A 228 7.21 1.04 -17.79
N ASN A 229 7.41 2.28 -17.33
CA ASN A 229 8.28 3.24 -18.00
C ASN A 229 8.89 4.26 -17.03
N VAL A 230 9.75 5.16 -17.54
CA VAL A 230 10.44 6.20 -16.76
C VAL A 230 9.45 7.15 -16.08
N ALA A 231 8.37 7.54 -16.76
CA ALA A 231 7.39 8.49 -16.23
C ALA A 231 6.62 7.88 -15.06
N VAL A 232 6.08 6.66 -15.23
CA VAL A 232 5.37 5.91 -14.18
C VAL A 232 6.29 5.65 -13.00
N LYS A 233 7.54 5.23 -13.25
CA LYS A 233 8.51 5.00 -12.18
C LYS A 233 8.89 6.26 -11.42
N SER A 234 8.95 7.42 -12.09
CA SER A 234 9.18 8.71 -11.44
C SER A 234 7.99 9.12 -10.57
N MET A 235 6.80 8.96 -11.11
CA MET A 235 5.54 9.27 -10.45
C MET A 235 5.35 8.43 -9.19
N THR A 236 5.49 7.10 -9.27
CA THR A 236 5.32 6.20 -8.12
C THR A 236 6.33 6.48 -7.00
N LYS A 237 7.60 6.75 -7.37
CA LYS A 237 8.62 7.13 -6.37
C LYS A 237 8.39 8.51 -5.76
N LEU A 238 7.88 9.45 -6.53
CA LEU A 238 7.47 10.76 -6.03
C LEU A 238 6.32 10.61 -5.03
N GLU A 239 5.32 9.79 -5.37
CA GLU A 239 4.15 9.57 -4.51
C GLU A 239 4.53 8.99 -3.14
N VAL A 240 5.51 8.07 -3.07
CA VAL A 240 6.06 7.62 -1.78
C VAL A 240 6.58 8.78 -0.92
N ILE A 241 7.19 9.81 -1.53
CA ILE A 241 7.68 10.97 -0.79
C ILE A 241 6.52 11.85 -0.34
N ILE A 242 5.57 12.11 -1.23
CA ILE A 242 4.35 12.89 -0.93
C ILE A 242 3.56 12.23 0.19
N SER A 243 3.30 10.93 0.11
CA SER A 243 2.54 10.18 1.11
C SER A 243 3.22 10.18 2.49
N LYS A 244 4.54 10.24 2.55
CA LYS A 244 5.24 10.47 3.83
C LYS A 244 5.00 11.86 4.41
N HIS A 245 4.85 12.88 3.58
CA HIS A 245 4.44 14.21 4.04
C HIS A 245 3.00 14.22 4.54
N VAL A 246 2.09 13.53 3.83
CA VAL A 246 0.70 13.35 4.28
C VAL A 246 0.67 12.69 5.65
N TYR A 247 1.41 11.58 5.81
CA TYR A 247 1.49 10.87 7.09
C TYR A 247 2.03 11.75 8.22
N ALA A 248 3.12 12.49 7.96
CA ALA A 248 3.67 13.41 8.94
C ALA A 248 2.67 14.51 9.31
N HIS A 249 1.89 14.99 8.35
CA HIS A 249 0.84 15.98 8.59
C HIS A 249 -0.29 15.44 9.46
N ASN A 250 -0.73 14.20 9.18
CA ASN A 250 -1.88 13.60 9.86
C ASN A 250 -1.53 13.10 11.27
N HIS A 251 -0.33 12.55 11.47
CA HIS A 251 0.00 11.81 12.70
C HIS A 251 1.06 12.47 13.59
N ALA A 252 1.80 13.48 13.11
CA ALA A 252 2.75 14.18 13.94
C ALA A 252 2.22 15.54 14.37
N GLY A 253 2.51 15.97 15.62
CA GLY A 253 2.10 17.26 16.16
C GLY A 253 3.23 18.28 16.19
N GLY A 254 2.88 19.56 16.16
CA GLY A 254 3.77 20.69 16.49
C GLY A 254 5.13 20.66 15.79
N VAL A 255 6.19 20.79 16.60
CA VAL A 255 7.60 20.82 16.14
C VAL A 255 8.00 19.52 15.43
N THR A 256 7.54 18.36 15.92
CA THR A 256 7.85 17.05 15.31
C THR A 256 7.37 16.99 13.86
N ARG A 257 6.17 17.50 13.57
CA ARG A 257 5.62 17.59 12.21
C ARG A 257 6.54 18.41 11.30
N GLY A 258 6.93 19.61 11.76
CA GLY A 258 7.84 20.48 11.01
C GLY A 258 9.19 19.81 10.72
N LEU A 259 9.79 19.18 11.73
CA LEU A 259 11.05 18.45 11.58
C LEU A 259 10.90 17.25 10.61
N MET A 260 9.81 16.51 10.67
CA MET A 260 9.55 15.41 9.72
C MET A 260 9.49 15.95 8.28
N HIS A 261 8.76 17.03 8.02
CA HIS A 261 8.71 17.65 6.70
C HIS A 261 10.10 18.06 6.18
N VAL A 262 10.89 18.72 7.04
CA VAL A 262 12.27 19.13 6.72
C VAL A 262 13.15 17.91 6.41
N LEU A 263 13.08 16.84 7.21
CA LEU A 263 13.88 15.63 7.00
C LEU A 263 13.46 14.88 5.73
N ILE A 264 12.15 14.75 5.47
CA ILE A 264 11.65 14.07 4.28
C ILE A 264 12.16 14.75 3.00
N GLY A 265 12.12 16.08 2.92
CA GLY A 265 12.62 16.86 1.81
C GLY A 265 14.14 16.98 1.81
N GLY A 266 14.72 17.44 2.91
CA GLY A 266 16.13 17.79 3.04
C GLY A 266 17.08 16.62 2.79
N LEU A 267 16.74 15.41 3.26
CA LEU A 267 17.56 14.22 3.02
C LEU A 267 17.58 13.78 1.55
N ARG A 268 16.60 14.20 0.75
CA ARG A 268 16.43 13.75 -0.66
C ARG A 268 16.86 14.80 -1.67
N LEU A 269 16.60 16.07 -1.39
CA LEU A 269 16.84 17.18 -2.33
C LEU A 269 18.27 17.25 -2.84
N PRO A 270 19.35 17.16 -2.03
CA PRO A 270 20.73 17.24 -2.55
C PRO A 270 21.03 16.14 -3.58
N GLY A 271 20.62 14.90 -3.30
CA GLY A 271 20.82 13.78 -4.22
C GLY A 271 19.97 13.87 -5.49
N LEU A 272 18.78 14.48 -5.43
CA LEU A 272 17.92 14.71 -6.59
C LEU A 272 18.46 15.86 -7.45
N LEU A 273 18.97 16.93 -6.85
CA LEU A 273 19.61 18.06 -7.55
C LEU A 273 20.88 17.60 -8.30
N LEU A 274 21.74 16.85 -7.62
CA LEU A 274 22.91 16.26 -8.26
C LEU A 274 22.52 15.34 -9.44
N ALA A 275 21.53 14.48 -9.24
CA ALA A 275 21.07 13.59 -10.30
C ALA A 275 20.46 14.35 -11.49
N ALA A 276 19.75 15.47 -11.24
CA ALA A 276 19.22 16.31 -12.31
C ALA A 276 20.33 17.02 -13.10
N ALA A 277 21.36 17.52 -12.42
CA ALA A 277 22.53 18.11 -13.08
C ALA A 277 23.24 17.07 -13.98
N LEU A 278 23.49 15.86 -13.47
CA LEU A 278 24.08 14.76 -14.22
C LEU A 278 23.19 14.31 -15.39
N ASP A 279 21.87 14.33 -15.25
CA ASP A 279 20.93 14.01 -16.32
C ASP A 279 21.05 14.98 -17.50
N LEU A 280 21.20 16.27 -17.22
CA LEU A 280 21.45 17.28 -18.23
C LEU A 280 22.82 17.10 -18.90
N LEU A 281 23.88 16.89 -18.12
CA LEU A 281 25.24 16.67 -18.63
C LEU A 281 25.32 15.41 -19.52
N THR A 282 24.55 14.38 -19.22
CA THR A 282 24.50 13.15 -20.02
C THR A 282 23.46 13.22 -21.14
N LEU A 283 22.95 14.40 -21.47
CA LEU A 283 21.95 14.63 -22.51
C LEU A 283 20.71 13.73 -22.33
N ARG A 284 20.35 13.47 -21.07
CA ARG A 284 19.22 12.61 -20.66
C ARG A 284 19.26 11.17 -21.21
N ARG A 285 20.46 10.65 -21.47
CA ARG A 285 20.63 9.28 -21.99
C ARG A 285 20.51 8.19 -20.93
N ILE A 286 20.64 8.53 -19.64
CA ILE A 286 20.64 7.57 -18.54
C ILE A 286 19.24 7.49 -17.89
N PRO A 287 18.49 6.38 -18.06
CA PRO A 287 17.11 6.26 -17.55
C PRO A 287 16.98 6.49 -16.04
N THR A 288 17.96 6.04 -15.24
CA THR A 288 17.94 6.21 -13.77
C THR A 288 18.09 7.67 -13.35
N LEU A 289 18.86 8.48 -14.09
CA LEU A 289 18.98 9.92 -13.86
C LEU A 289 17.69 10.64 -14.26
N ARG A 290 17.10 10.29 -15.41
CA ARG A 290 15.79 10.82 -15.85
C ARG A 290 14.69 10.58 -14.81
N VAL A 291 14.65 9.38 -14.22
CA VAL A 291 13.70 9.09 -13.13
C VAL A 291 13.90 10.06 -11.97
N ARG A 292 15.14 10.28 -11.54
CA ARG A 292 15.44 11.20 -10.42
C ARG A 292 15.15 12.67 -10.77
N SER A 293 15.42 13.10 -11.99
CA SER A 293 15.04 14.42 -12.51
C SER A 293 13.52 14.61 -12.47
N GLY A 294 12.76 13.60 -12.92
CA GLY A 294 11.31 13.61 -12.87
C GLY A 294 10.76 13.71 -11.43
N ILE A 295 11.39 13.00 -10.47
CA ILE A 295 11.05 13.12 -9.05
C ILE A 295 11.32 14.53 -8.54
N LEU A 296 12.47 15.14 -8.86
CA LEU A 296 12.80 16.51 -8.45
C LEU A 296 11.76 17.50 -8.96
N THR A 297 11.47 17.46 -10.27
CA THR A 297 10.49 18.36 -10.89
C THR A 297 9.12 18.24 -10.24
N GLY A 298 8.63 17.01 -10.03
CA GLY A 298 7.36 16.76 -9.38
C GLY A 298 7.35 17.20 -7.91
N LEU A 299 8.44 16.98 -7.17
CA LEU A 299 8.56 17.39 -5.77
C LEU A 299 8.56 18.93 -5.62
N LEU A 300 9.24 19.65 -6.50
CA LEU A 300 9.21 21.12 -6.52
C LEU A 300 7.81 21.64 -6.86
N ALA A 301 7.10 20.99 -7.80
CA ALA A 301 5.72 21.35 -8.13
C ALA A 301 4.79 21.09 -6.93
N TYR A 302 4.97 19.97 -6.23
CA TYR A 302 4.24 19.64 -5.01
C TYR A 302 4.46 20.71 -3.92
N TYR A 303 5.70 21.07 -3.61
CA TYR A 303 5.99 22.11 -2.59
C TYR A 303 5.44 23.49 -2.96
N ARG A 304 5.46 23.86 -4.25
CA ARG A 304 4.77 25.09 -4.72
C ARG A 304 3.26 25.00 -4.48
N GLY A 305 2.67 23.83 -4.69
CA GLY A 305 1.27 23.54 -4.39
C GLY A 305 0.97 23.71 -2.91
N VAL A 306 1.78 23.10 -2.03
CA VAL A 306 1.66 23.24 -0.58
C VAL A 306 1.77 24.71 -0.14
N ALA A 307 2.75 25.45 -0.66
CA ALA A 307 2.92 26.87 -0.33
C ALA A 307 1.71 27.74 -0.73
N ARG A 308 1.00 27.37 -1.81
CA ARG A 308 -0.18 28.11 -2.28
C ARG A 308 -1.46 27.73 -1.54
N THR A 309 -1.62 26.48 -1.17
CA THR A 309 -2.88 25.95 -0.64
C THR A 309 -2.87 25.63 0.85
N GLY A 310 -1.69 25.56 1.46
CA GLY A 310 -1.49 25.06 2.83
C GLY A 310 -1.69 23.55 3.00
N SER A 311 -2.14 22.84 1.95
CA SER A 311 -2.51 21.43 2.01
C SER A 311 -1.34 20.52 1.62
N TRP A 312 -1.06 19.54 2.49
CA TRP A 312 -0.04 18.51 2.29
C TRP A 312 -0.57 17.24 1.57
N LEU A 313 -1.84 17.21 1.18
CA LEU A 313 -2.44 16.09 0.44
C LEU A 313 -1.76 15.89 -0.90
N SER A 314 -1.75 14.64 -1.39
CA SER A 314 -1.36 14.39 -2.77
C SER A 314 -2.27 15.16 -3.73
N PRO A 315 -1.71 15.82 -4.77
CA PRO A 315 -2.54 16.44 -5.81
C PRO A 315 -3.51 15.46 -6.47
N ARG A 316 -3.15 14.17 -6.55
CA ARG A 316 -4.00 13.10 -7.09
C ARG A 316 -5.09 12.68 -6.11
N ALA A 317 -4.80 12.63 -4.82
CA ALA A 317 -5.80 12.34 -3.79
C ALA A 317 -6.86 13.45 -3.70
N ARG A 318 -6.47 14.72 -3.89
CA ARG A 318 -7.41 15.85 -3.92
C ARG A 318 -8.45 15.72 -5.02
N ALA A 319 -8.08 15.18 -6.17
CA ALA A 319 -9.01 14.97 -7.28
C ALA A 319 -10.12 13.96 -6.94
N ASN A 320 -9.93 13.11 -5.93
CA ASN A 320 -10.94 12.16 -5.46
C ASN A 320 -11.93 12.79 -4.47
N GLN A 321 -11.61 13.97 -3.93
CA GLN A 321 -12.41 14.67 -2.91
C GLN A 321 -13.23 15.83 -3.50
N SER A 322 -13.00 16.19 -4.78
CA SER A 322 -13.74 17.20 -5.54
C SER A 322 -14.88 16.56 -6.34
#